data_f893bb9c622f49c76dace0115a75cc1b
#
_entry.id   f893bb9c622f49c76dace0115a75cc1b
#
_cell.length_a   1.000
_cell.length_b   1.000
_cell.length_c   1.000
_cell.angle_alpha   90.00
_cell.angle_beta   90.00
_cell.angle_gamma   90.00
#
_symmetry.space_group_name_H-M   'P 1'
#
loop_
_entity.id
_entity.type
_entity.pdbx_description
1 polymer ?
#
loop_
_entity_poly.entity_id
_entity_poly.type
_entity_poly.pdbx_seq_one_letter_code
_entity_poly.pdbx_strand_id
1 'polypeptide(L)'
;MSETEIWTVIKYKPKEGCEEDFIKELKRLEESMKKNKEYSFLNTFIRLETGEFVQIAKMPNLDALLDGQVTGLEWLDSVDHLLDRYESDSRTEAFSGFVI
;
A
#
# COMPACT_ATOMS: atom_id res chain seq x y z
N MET A 1 -3.50 16.29 -20.83
CA MET A 1 -3.52 16.19 -20.35
C MET A 1 -3.30 15.60 -19.58
N SER A 2 -3.00 15.32 -19.15
CA SER A 2 -2.89 14.78 -18.51
C SER A 2 -3.00 14.33 -17.87
N GLU A 3 -2.67 14.30 -17.77
CA GLU A 3 -2.78 13.84 -17.24
C GLU A 3 -3.02 13.39 -16.28
N THR A 4 -3.01 12.79 -15.83
CA THR A 4 -3.83 12.02 -14.97
C THR A 4 -3.01 11.11 -14.07
N GLU A 5 -2.08 11.75 -13.36
CA GLU A 5 -1.40 11.08 -12.28
C GLU A 5 -2.40 10.75 -11.20
N ILE A 6 -2.32 9.53 -10.67
CA ILE A 6 -3.17 9.08 -9.57
C ILE A 6 -2.27 8.84 -8.37
N TRP A 7 -2.66 9.41 -7.24
CA TRP A 7 -1.99 9.14 -5.97
C TRP A 7 -2.89 8.24 -5.14
N THR A 8 -2.31 7.26 -4.50
CA THR A 8 -3.00 6.32 -3.63
C THR A 8 -2.36 6.36 -2.25
N VAL A 9 -3.20 6.43 -1.23
CA VAL A 9 -2.75 6.38 0.16
C VAL A 9 -3.44 5.18 0.81
N ILE A 10 -2.66 4.29 1.40
CA ILE A 10 -3.17 3.08 2.03
C ILE A 10 -2.64 3.01 3.45
N LYS A 11 -3.55 2.92 4.41
CA LYS A 11 -3.19 2.80 5.82
C LYS A 11 -3.32 1.34 6.27
N TYR A 12 -2.34 0.89 7.04
CA TYR A 12 -2.30 -0.46 7.61
C TYR A 12 -2.17 -0.35 9.13
N LYS A 13 -2.79 -1.27 9.83
CA LYS A 13 -2.77 -1.29 11.28
C LYS A 13 -2.26 -2.64 11.78
N PRO A 14 -0.94 -2.82 11.92
CA PRO A 14 -0.39 -4.08 12.41
C PRO A 14 -0.87 -4.38 13.81
N LYS A 15 -1.05 -5.66 14.11
CA LYS A 15 -1.39 -6.11 15.45
C LYS A 15 -0.25 -5.78 16.41
N GLU A 16 -0.59 -5.59 17.67
CA GLU A 16 0.41 -5.35 18.70
C GLU A 16 1.43 -6.48 18.70
N GLY A 17 2.71 -6.12 18.66
CA GLY A 17 3.79 -7.09 18.63
C GLY A 17 4.15 -7.61 17.24
N CYS A 18 3.41 -7.20 16.21
CA CYS A 18 3.65 -7.67 14.84
C CYS A 18 4.30 -6.62 13.94
N GLU A 19 4.65 -5.45 14.49
CA GLU A 19 5.18 -4.35 13.67
C GLU A 19 6.44 -4.73 12.91
N GLU A 20 7.39 -5.39 13.59
CA GLU A 20 8.64 -5.74 12.93
C GLU A 20 8.45 -6.76 11.81
N ASP A 21 7.60 -7.74 12.03
CA ASP A 21 7.27 -8.72 11.00
C ASP A 21 6.60 -8.05 9.82
N PHE A 22 5.71 -7.10 10.11
CA PHE A 22 5.04 -6.35 9.06
C PHE A 22 6.03 -5.51 8.25
N ILE A 23 7.00 -4.88 8.92
CA ILE A 23 8.05 -4.11 8.23
C ILE A 23 8.83 -5.00 7.27
N LYS A 24 9.16 -6.22 7.67
CA LYS A 24 9.85 -7.16 6.80
C LYS A 24 9.05 -7.45 5.54
N GLU A 25 7.75 -7.63 5.71
CA GLU A 25 6.86 -7.89 4.57
C GLU A 25 6.69 -6.67 3.67
N LEU A 26 6.66 -5.46 4.26
CA LEU A 26 6.65 -4.24 3.46
C LEU A 26 7.90 -4.11 2.60
N LYS A 27 9.06 -4.44 3.17
CA LYS A 27 10.31 -4.38 2.42
C LYS A 27 10.34 -5.38 1.29
N ARG A 28 9.79 -6.57 1.49
CA ARG A 28 9.67 -7.57 0.44
C ARG A 28 8.75 -7.07 -0.68
N LEU A 29 7.65 -6.45 -0.31
CA LEU A 29 6.73 -5.88 -1.29
C LEU A 29 7.41 -4.79 -2.09
N GLU A 30 8.13 -3.90 -1.42
CA GLU A 30 8.86 -2.82 -2.07
C GLU A 30 9.87 -3.36 -3.08
N GLU A 31 10.64 -4.37 -2.70
CA GLU A 31 11.62 -4.98 -3.62
C GLU A 31 10.94 -5.63 -4.82
N SER A 32 9.81 -6.30 -4.57
CA SER A 32 9.03 -6.90 -5.65
C SER A 32 8.54 -5.84 -6.63
N MET A 33 8.08 -4.71 -6.11
CA MET A 33 7.60 -3.61 -6.94
C MET A 33 8.71 -2.96 -7.75
N LYS A 34 9.92 -2.87 -7.18
CA LYS A 34 11.07 -2.30 -7.88
C LYS A 34 11.49 -3.13 -9.08
N LYS A 35 11.26 -4.43 -9.05
CA LYS A 35 11.58 -5.31 -10.17
C LYS A 35 10.63 -5.13 -11.34
N ASN A 36 9.46 -4.59 -11.09
CA ASN A 36 8.45 -4.34 -12.11
C ASN A 36 8.50 -2.87 -12.50
N LYS A 37 8.92 -2.59 -13.72
CA LYS A 37 9.07 -1.22 -14.21
C LYS A 37 7.77 -0.43 -14.18
N GLU A 38 6.64 -1.10 -14.24
CA GLU A 38 5.34 -0.44 -14.18
C GLU A 38 5.07 0.19 -12.81
N TYR A 39 5.73 -0.32 -11.78
CA TYR A 39 5.58 0.18 -10.42
C TYR A 39 6.79 0.99 -9.93
N SER A 40 7.66 1.42 -10.85
CA SER A 40 8.88 2.15 -10.49
C SER A 40 8.63 3.63 -10.14
N PHE A 41 7.37 4.00 -9.99
CA PHE A 41 6.99 5.35 -9.59
C PHE A 41 7.13 5.52 -8.10
N LEU A 42 6.79 6.69 -7.60
CA LEU A 42 6.89 6.94 -6.18
C LEU A 42 6.13 5.88 -5.39
N ASN A 43 6.80 5.26 -4.44
CA ASN A 43 6.19 4.32 -3.52
C ASN A 43 6.98 4.40 -2.23
N THR A 44 6.36 4.96 -1.20
CA THR A 44 7.01 5.23 0.08
C THR A 44 6.13 4.70 1.21
N PHE A 45 6.77 4.14 2.22
CA PHE A 45 6.09 3.70 3.43
C PHE A 45 6.56 4.58 4.59
N ILE A 46 5.62 5.03 5.40
CA ILE A 46 5.93 5.80 6.61
C ILE A 46 5.24 5.15 7.80
N ARG A 47 5.81 5.38 8.98
CA ARG A 47 5.23 4.92 10.25
C ARG A 47 4.64 6.11 10.98
N LEU A 48 3.41 5.98 11.44
CA LEU A 48 2.75 7.01 12.23
C LEU A 48 3.00 6.78 13.72
N GLU A 49 2.85 7.82 14.51
CA GLU A 49 2.99 7.73 15.96
C GLU A 49 1.94 6.78 16.57
N THR A 50 0.83 6.61 15.90
CA THR A 50 -0.24 5.72 16.35
C THR A 50 0.12 4.24 16.23
N GLY A 51 1.23 3.92 15.55
CA GLY A 51 1.59 2.54 15.24
C GLY A 51 1.06 2.06 13.91
N GLU A 52 0.30 2.90 13.21
CA GLU A 52 -0.17 2.58 11.87
C GLU A 52 0.94 2.84 10.85
N PHE A 53 0.84 2.17 9.73
CA PHE A 53 1.77 2.36 8.61
C PHE A 53 0.99 2.90 7.43
N VAL A 54 1.62 3.74 6.64
CA VAL A 54 1.00 4.36 5.47
C VAL A 54 1.87 4.13 4.25
N GLN A 55 1.25 3.65 3.19
CA GLN A 55 1.88 3.56 1.88
C GLN A 55 1.38 4.71 1.05
N ILE A 56 2.30 5.44 0.44
CA ILE A 56 1.99 6.54 -0.48
C ILE A 56 2.56 6.16 -1.82
N ALA A 57 1.70 5.99 -2.80
CA ALA A 57 2.10 5.53 -4.12
C ALA A 57 1.56 6.44 -5.20
N LYS A 58 2.35 6.62 -6.23
CA LYS A 58 2.00 7.42 -7.39
C LYS A 58 1.95 6.50 -8.59
N MET A 59 0.85 6.53 -9.32
CA MET A 59 0.64 5.70 -10.51
C MET A 59 0.52 6.57 -11.75
N PRO A 60 1.00 6.11 -12.91
CA PRO A 60 0.96 6.94 -14.12
C PRO A 60 -0.45 7.06 -14.69
N ASN A 61 -1.32 6.08 -14.44
CA ASN A 61 -2.65 6.07 -15.00
C ASN A 61 -3.53 5.07 -14.26
N LEU A 62 -4.80 5.06 -14.61
CA LEU A 62 -5.78 4.20 -13.97
C LEU A 62 -5.50 2.71 -14.19
N ASP A 63 -5.03 2.35 -15.39
CA ASP A 63 -4.75 0.94 -15.68
C ASP A 63 -3.67 0.38 -14.78
N ALA A 64 -2.61 1.16 -14.53
CA ALA A 64 -1.55 0.76 -13.61
C ALA A 64 -2.09 0.59 -12.18
N LEU A 65 -2.99 1.47 -11.76
CA LEU A 65 -3.61 1.38 -10.45
C LEU A 65 -4.42 0.09 -10.32
N LEU A 66 -5.24 -0.22 -11.32
CA LEU A 66 -6.08 -1.42 -11.30
C LEU A 66 -5.24 -2.70 -11.29
N ASP A 67 -4.18 -2.73 -12.09
CA ASP A 67 -3.26 -3.87 -12.09
C ASP A 67 -2.59 -4.04 -10.74
N GLY A 68 -2.17 -2.94 -10.14
CA GLY A 68 -1.54 -2.96 -8.82
C GLY A 68 -2.48 -3.45 -7.71
N GLN A 69 -3.78 -3.21 -7.85
CA GLN A 69 -4.76 -3.64 -6.85
C GLN A 69 -4.82 -5.17 -6.72
N VAL A 70 -4.72 -5.88 -7.83
CA VAL A 70 -4.74 -7.36 -7.79
C VAL A 70 -3.53 -7.87 -7.00
N THR A 71 -2.34 -7.38 -7.32
CA THR A 71 -1.11 -7.75 -6.62
C THR A 71 -1.20 -7.37 -5.13
N GLY A 72 -1.74 -6.17 -4.86
CA GLY A 72 -1.90 -5.68 -3.50
C GLY A 72 -2.83 -6.55 -2.67
N LEU A 73 -3.94 -7.01 -3.25
CA LEU A 73 -4.89 -7.88 -2.54
C LEU A 73 -4.26 -9.23 -2.23
N GLU A 74 -3.50 -9.80 -3.17
CA GLU A 74 -2.79 -11.06 -2.93
C GLU A 74 -1.78 -10.92 -1.80
N TRP A 75 -1.05 -9.81 -1.79
CA TRP A 75 -0.10 -9.53 -0.72
C TRP A 75 -0.81 -9.37 0.63
N LEU A 76 -1.93 -8.64 0.65
CA LEU A 76 -2.71 -8.46 1.87
C LEU A 76 -3.19 -9.79 2.44
N ASP A 77 -3.61 -10.71 1.57
CA ASP A 77 -4.00 -12.04 2.02
C ASP A 77 -2.84 -12.75 2.69
N SER A 78 -1.63 -12.57 2.19
CA SER A 78 -0.43 -13.22 2.75
C SER A 78 -0.02 -12.64 4.10
N VAL A 79 -0.40 -11.40 4.41
CA VAL A 79 -0.03 -10.73 5.66
C VAL A 79 -1.24 -10.48 6.56
N ASP A 80 -2.38 -11.02 6.22
CA ASP A 80 -3.63 -10.81 6.96
C ASP A 80 -3.49 -11.10 8.46
N HIS A 81 -2.74 -12.13 8.79
CA HIS A 81 -2.53 -12.54 10.18
C HIS A 81 -1.74 -11.51 11.01
N LEU A 82 -1.09 -10.55 10.35
CA LEU A 82 -0.32 -9.50 11.03
C LEU A 82 -1.14 -8.22 11.24
N LEU A 83 -2.33 -8.14 10.65
CA LEU A 83 -3.10 -6.90 10.62
C LEU A 83 -4.34 -6.95 11.49
N ASP A 84 -4.58 -5.84 12.19
CA ASP A 84 -5.86 -5.58 12.85
C ASP A 84 -6.85 -5.03 11.83
N ARG A 85 -8.11 -4.98 12.24
CA ARG A 85 -9.18 -4.44 11.42
C ARG A 85 -9.48 -3.01 11.84
N TYR A 86 -9.87 -2.20 10.89
CA TYR A 86 -10.44 -0.88 11.14
C TYR A 86 -11.91 -1.03 11.50
N GLU A 87 -12.54 0.06 11.91
CA GLU A 87 -13.95 0.05 12.31
C GLU A 87 -14.86 -0.52 11.22
N SER A 88 -14.48 -0.34 9.97
CA SER A 88 -15.23 -0.87 8.83
C SER A 88 -15.03 -2.37 8.61
N ASP A 89 -14.31 -3.04 9.51
CA ASP A 89 -13.91 -4.44 9.39
C ASP A 89 -12.96 -4.69 8.21
N SER A 90 -12.35 -3.64 7.70
CA SER A 90 -11.41 -3.71 6.59
C SER A 90 -9.97 -3.81 7.11
N ARG A 91 -9.11 -4.49 6.36
CA ARG A 91 -7.68 -4.61 6.69
C ARG A 91 -6.92 -3.33 6.46
N THR A 92 -7.46 -2.44 5.63
CA THR A 92 -6.81 -1.18 5.27
C THR A 92 -7.84 -0.08 5.24
N GLU A 93 -7.33 1.15 5.32
CA GLU A 93 -8.11 2.32 4.93
C GLU A 93 -7.35 2.93 3.75
N ALA A 94 -8.00 3.02 2.61
CA ALA A 94 -7.34 3.46 1.39
C ALA A 94 -8.18 4.47 0.65
N PHE A 95 -7.49 5.40 0.01
CA PHE A 95 -8.14 6.35 -0.87
C PHE A 95 -7.19 6.74 -1.99
N SER A 96 -7.77 7.10 -3.12
CA SER A 96 -7.02 7.49 -4.29
C SER A 96 -7.66 8.72 -4.91
N GLY A 97 -6.88 9.48 -5.64
CA GLY A 97 -7.38 10.66 -6.32
C GLY A 97 -6.48 11.07 -7.46
N PHE A 98 -7.00 11.92 -8.29
CA PHE A 98 -6.25 12.49 -9.41
C PHE A 98 -5.63 13.81 -9.00
N VAL A 99 -4.44 14.06 -9.51
CA VAL A 99 -3.77 15.35 -9.30
C VAL A 99 -4.57 16.43 -10.02
N ILE A 100 -4.78 17.52 -9.33
CA ILE A 100 -5.53 18.67 -9.87
C ILE A 100 -4.59 19.73 -10.43
#